data_246a49242f5976e7f316dc4b7fd26407
#
_entry.id   246a49242f5976e7f316dc4b7fd26407
#
_cell.length_a   1.000
_cell.length_b   1.000
_cell.length_c   1.000
_cell.angle_alpha   90.00
_cell.angle_beta   90.00
_cell.angle_gamma   90.00
#
_symmetry.space_group_name_H-M   'P 1'
#
loop_
_entity.id
_entity.type
_entity.pdbx_description
1 polymer ?
#
loop_
_entity_poly.entity_id
_entity_poly.type
_entity_poly.pdbx_seq_one_letter_code
_entity_poly.pdbx_strand_id
1 'polypeptide(L)'
;MLLQEPKPKKKNIDFNRKSLIESSLLTVIGVIFILIGTYVPFLSFLSLFTSVPVIITTYRNKMYYGLLSAVTTTVILGFFIHPITAFSALLVFLIPGVCIGFFMREKRPAFESVFYGFLAMTFTTVVFMQVLSLFLSIDILDSILAILRESLNLQYEMIKEIPNVKKPNVEEILSSVKLFFPSIIIGSTLLMSFLN
;
A
#
# COMPACT_ATOMS: atom_id res chain seq x y z
N MET A 1 -39.85 38.61 -6.72
CA MET A 1 -38.42 38.81 -6.41
C MET A 1 -37.81 37.42 -6.33
N LEU A 2 -37.31 36.91 -7.46
CA LEU A 2 -36.75 35.55 -7.54
C LEU A 2 -35.33 35.57 -7.01
N LEU A 3 -35.11 34.88 -5.90
CA LEU A 3 -33.74 34.67 -5.35
C LEU A 3 -32.98 33.80 -6.33
N GLN A 4 -32.02 34.38 -7.06
CA GLN A 4 -31.06 33.65 -7.86
C GLN A 4 -30.11 32.89 -6.92
N GLU A 5 -30.20 31.55 -6.89
CA GLU A 5 -29.22 30.72 -6.22
C GLU A 5 -27.81 30.96 -6.79
N PRO A 6 -26.79 31.14 -5.95
CA PRO A 6 -25.42 31.33 -6.43
C PRO A 6 -24.94 30.07 -7.12
N LYS A 7 -24.65 30.16 -8.43
CA LYS A 7 -24.04 29.05 -9.19
C LYS A 7 -22.77 28.56 -8.51
N PRO A 8 -22.59 27.25 -8.35
CA PRO A 8 -21.38 26.70 -7.75
C PRO A 8 -20.15 27.14 -8.56
N LYS A 9 -19.21 27.85 -7.92
CA LYS A 9 -17.93 28.20 -8.53
C LYS A 9 -17.21 26.92 -8.94
N LYS A 10 -17.09 26.66 -10.25
CA LYS A 10 -16.18 25.63 -10.77
C LYS A 10 -14.79 25.96 -10.25
N LYS A 11 -14.26 25.11 -9.38
CA LYS A 11 -12.92 25.20 -8.85
C LYS A 11 -11.97 24.79 -9.98
N ASN A 12 -11.53 25.77 -10.78
CA ASN A 12 -10.52 25.53 -11.81
C ASN A 12 -9.26 25.00 -11.13
N ILE A 13 -8.82 23.83 -11.57
CA ILE A 13 -7.56 23.23 -11.11
C ILE A 13 -6.46 23.97 -11.88
N ASP A 14 -5.90 25.03 -11.26
CA ASP A 14 -4.76 25.73 -11.84
C ASP A 14 -3.52 24.85 -11.76
N PHE A 15 -3.13 24.30 -12.91
CA PHE A 15 -1.90 23.56 -13.07
C PHE A 15 -0.70 24.51 -13.03
N ASN A 16 0.05 24.46 -11.93
CA ASN A 16 1.31 25.17 -11.84
C ASN A 16 2.41 24.37 -12.55
N ARG A 17 3.01 24.93 -13.62
CA ARG A 17 4.08 24.26 -14.40
C ARG A 17 5.25 23.81 -13.53
N LYS A 18 5.67 24.63 -12.56
CA LYS A 18 6.76 24.29 -11.63
C LYS A 18 6.43 23.04 -10.78
N SER A 19 5.22 23.00 -10.23
CA SER A 19 4.76 21.85 -9.44
C SER A 19 4.66 20.56 -10.28
N LEU A 20 4.31 20.70 -11.55
CA LEU A 20 4.19 19.57 -12.47
C LEU A 20 5.58 18.98 -12.78
N ILE A 21 6.56 19.82 -13.09
CA ILE A 21 7.95 19.38 -13.35
C ILE A 21 8.54 18.71 -12.11
N GLU A 22 8.39 19.33 -10.95
CA GLU A 22 8.90 18.76 -9.68
C GLU A 22 8.26 17.42 -9.38
N SER A 23 6.93 17.31 -9.52
CA SER A 23 6.20 16.07 -9.31
C SER A 23 6.63 14.96 -10.27
N SER A 24 6.88 15.31 -11.55
CA SER A 24 7.35 14.35 -12.55
C SER A 24 8.74 13.80 -12.21
N LEU A 25 9.67 14.65 -11.77
CA LEU A 25 11.01 14.22 -11.34
C LEU A 25 10.93 13.28 -10.14
N LEU A 26 10.11 13.61 -9.14
CA LEU A 26 9.92 12.76 -7.97
C LEU A 26 9.22 11.43 -8.34
N THR A 27 8.29 11.45 -9.30
CA THR A 27 7.66 10.25 -9.84
C THR A 27 8.69 9.29 -10.44
N VAL A 28 9.62 9.81 -11.26
CA VAL A 28 10.70 9.00 -11.85
C VAL A 28 11.57 8.35 -10.77
N ILE A 29 11.93 9.09 -9.72
CA ILE A 29 12.70 8.54 -8.59
C ILE A 29 11.92 7.40 -7.92
N GLY A 30 10.62 7.57 -7.69
CA GLY A 30 9.76 6.53 -7.12
C GLY A 30 9.70 5.27 -7.99
N VAL A 31 9.57 5.43 -9.30
CA VAL A 31 9.61 4.31 -10.27
C VAL A 31 10.94 3.57 -10.19
N ILE A 32 12.06 4.30 -10.18
CA ILE A 32 13.40 3.71 -10.09
C ILE A 32 13.56 2.90 -8.81
N PHE A 33 13.09 3.37 -7.67
CA PHE A 33 13.18 2.65 -6.41
C PHE A 33 12.43 1.32 -6.45
N ILE A 34 11.22 1.28 -7.03
CA ILE A 34 10.47 0.03 -7.18
C ILE A 34 11.16 -0.91 -8.16
N LEU A 35 11.62 -0.40 -9.31
CA LEU A 35 12.29 -1.23 -10.31
C LEU A 35 13.57 -1.87 -9.73
N ILE A 36 14.41 -1.07 -9.07
CA ILE A 36 15.63 -1.61 -8.43
C ILE A 36 15.26 -2.64 -7.37
N GLY A 37 14.28 -2.34 -6.50
CA GLY A 37 13.86 -3.26 -5.46
C GLY A 37 13.24 -4.56 -5.99
N THR A 38 12.65 -4.52 -7.19
CA THR A 38 12.05 -5.70 -7.82
C THR A 38 13.07 -6.56 -8.56
N TYR A 39 13.98 -5.93 -9.32
CA TYR A 39 14.93 -6.66 -10.16
C TYR A 39 16.24 -7.02 -9.43
N VAL A 40 16.58 -6.33 -8.35
CA VAL A 40 17.78 -6.58 -7.56
C VAL A 40 17.38 -7.08 -6.17
N PRO A 41 17.35 -8.41 -5.92
CA PRO A 41 16.84 -8.98 -4.66
C PRO A 41 17.54 -8.41 -3.41
N PHE A 42 18.83 -8.15 -3.50
CA PHE A 42 19.61 -7.58 -2.40
C PHE A 42 19.19 -6.13 -2.05
N LEU A 43 18.62 -5.41 -3.01
CA LEU A 43 18.15 -4.03 -2.85
C LEU A 43 16.62 -3.92 -2.69
N SER A 44 15.92 -5.03 -2.42
CA SER A 44 14.45 -5.05 -2.26
C SER A 44 13.95 -4.09 -1.18
N PHE A 45 14.78 -3.78 -0.16
CA PHE A 45 14.46 -2.78 0.85
C PHE A 45 14.25 -1.36 0.28
N LEU A 46 14.79 -1.04 -0.91
CA LEU A 46 14.55 0.25 -1.58
C LEU A 46 13.07 0.47 -1.90
N SER A 47 12.31 -0.61 -2.09
CA SER A 47 10.86 -0.51 -2.33
C SER A 47 10.12 0.19 -1.20
N LEU A 48 10.61 0.10 0.03
CA LEU A 48 10.02 0.79 1.19
C LEU A 48 10.14 2.32 1.07
N PHE A 49 11.20 2.79 0.43
CA PHE A 49 11.42 4.23 0.23
C PHE A 49 10.61 4.83 -0.91
N THR A 50 9.88 4.03 -1.67
CA THR A 50 9.03 4.50 -2.78
C THR A 50 7.96 5.48 -2.32
N SER A 51 7.47 5.35 -1.11
CA SER A 51 6.50 6.28 -0.52
C SER A 51 7.08 7.69 -0.37
N VAL A 52 8.39 7.83 -0.16
CA VAL A 52 9.05 9.12 0.14
C VAL A 52 8.88 10.15 -0.98
N PRO A 53 9.16 9.84 -2.26
CA PRO A 53 8.91 10.77 -3.36
C PRO A 53 7.46 11.23 -3.44
N VAL A 54 6.50 10.34 -3.20
CA VAL A 54 5.07 10.66 -3.22
C VAL A 54 4.67 11.53 -2.04
N ILE A 55 5.21 11.26 -0.84
CA ILE A 55 5.03 12.10 0.35
C ILE A 55 5.52 13.52 0.07
N ILE A 56 6.73 13.67 -0.48
CA ILE A 56 7.33 14.98 -0.80
C ILE A 56 6.48 15.70 -1.85
N THR A 57 6.04 15.00 -2.90
CA THR A 57 5.18 15.55 -3.95
C THR A 57 3.89 16.11 -3.36
N THR A 58 3.22 15.34 -2.50
CA THR A 58 1.95 15.73 -1.89
C THR A 58 2.13 16.89 -0.91
N TYR A 59 3.18 16.83 -0.09
CA TYR A 59 3.50 17.85 0.88
C TYR A 59 3.78 19.21 0.23
N ARG A 60 4.63 19.24 -0.81
CA ARG A 60 5.08 20.49 -1.47
C ARG A 60 4.06 21.04 -2.46
N ASN A 61 3.43 20.16 -3.24
CA ASN A 61 2.68 20.60 -4.41
C ASN A 61 1.16 20.54 -4.26
N LYS A 62 0.56 19.78 -3.45
CA LYS A 62 -0.86 19.50 -3.16
C LYS A 62 -1.20 18.03 -3.39
N MET A 63 -2.25 17.55 -2.71
CA MET A 63 -2.76 16.18 -2.82
C MET A 63 -2.99 15.72 -4.26
N TYR A 64 -3.49 16.59 -5.12
CA TYR A 64 -3.74 16.27 -6.52
C TYR A 64 -2.47 15.82 -7.28
N TYR A 65 -1.35 16.51 -7.08
CA TYR A 65 -0.07 16.13 -7.71
C TYR A 65 0.47 14.82 -7.13
N GLY A 66 0.24 14.56 -5.84
CA GLY A 66 0.59 13.28 -5.21
C GLY A 66 -0.21 12.12 -5.80
N LEU A 67 -1.52 12.28 -5.96
CA LEU A 67 -2.37 11.28 -6.61
C LEU A 67 -1.97 11.06 -8.07
N LEU A 68 -1.74 12.14 -8.81
CA LEU A 68 -1.27 12.04 -10.20
C LEU A 68 0.06 11.29 -10.29
N SER A 69 1.01 11.62 -9.41
CA SER A 69 2.29 10.90 -9.29
C SER A 69 2.09 9.41 -9.00
N ALA A 70 1.23 9.07 -8.04
CA ALA A 70 0.93 7.68 -7.67
C ALA A 70 0.34 6.89 -8.86
N VAL A 71 -0.67 7.46 -9.53
CA VAL A 71 -1.29 6.84 -10.72
C VAL A 71 -0.27 6.67 -11.85
N THR A 72 0.50 7.72 -12.15
CA THR A 72 1.53 7.69 -13.20
C THR A 72 2.60 6.63 -12.89
N THR A 73 3.08 6.57 -11.64
CA THR A 73 4.00 5.53 -11.18
C THR A 73 3.42 4.14 -11.45
N THR A 74 2.17 3.91 -11.07
CA THR A 74 1.50 2.61 -11.26
C THR A 74 1.38 2.23 -12.73
N VAL A 75 0.99 3.17 -13.58
CA VAL A 75 0.89 2.93 -15.03
C VAL A 75 2.26 2.57 -15.62
N ILE A 76 3.30 3.32 -15.30
CA ILE A 76 4.66 3.03 -15.77
C ILE A 76 5.11 1.66 -15.28
N LEU A 77 4.93 1.35 -14.00
CA LEU A 77 5.30 0.05 -13.43
C LEU A 77 4.54 -1.10 -14.07
N GLY A 78 3.26 -0.91 -14.43
CA GLY A 78 2.45 -1.92 -15.12
C GLY A 78 3.02 -2.35 -16.47
N PHE A 79 3.83 -1.50 -17.13
CA PHE A 79 4.54 -1.86 -18.37
C PHE A 79 5.84 -2.63 -18.12
N PHE A 80 6.50 -2.41 -16.99
CA PHE A 80 7.81 -3.03 -16.68
C PHE A 80 7.70 -4.26 -15.77
N ILE A 81 6.66 -4.31 -14.95
CA ILE A 81 6.41 -5.39 -13.99
C ILE A 81 5.01 -5.94 -14.26
N HIS A 82 4.66 -7.03 -13.59
CA HIS A 82 3.32 -7.58 -13.71
C HIS A 82 2.25 -6.59 -13.21
N PRO A 83 1.12 -6.36 -13.92
CA PRO A 83 0.11 -5.37 -13.56
C PRO A 83 -0.45 -5.51 -12.13
N ILE A 84 -0.60 -6.73 -11.64
CA ILE A 84 -1.06 -6.99 -10.26
C ILE A 84 -0.05 -6.45 -9.24
N THR A 85 1.25 -6.63 -9.49
CA THR A 85 2.32 -6.11 -8.64
C THR A 85 2.37 -4.58 -8.67
N ALA A 86 2.17 -3.97 -9.83
CA ALA A 86 2.08 -2.51 -9.95
C ALA A 86 0.87 -1.95 -9.19
N PHE A 87 -0.27 -2.63 -9.26
CA PHE A 87 -1.47 -2.25 -8.54
C PHE A 87 -1.32 -2.45 -7.02
N SER A 88 -0.66 -3.53 -6.58
CA SER A 88 -0.36 -3.73 -5.17
C SER A 88 0.56 -2.63 -4.63
N ALA A 89 1.57 -2.20 -5.39
CA ALA A 89 2.45 -1.10 -5.02
C ALA A 89 1.68 0.23 -4.85
N LEU A 90 0.67 0.49 -5.71
CA LEU A 90 -0.21 1.64 -5.56
C LEU A 90 -0.90 1.64 -4.20
N LEU A 91 -1.53 0.53 -3.86
CA LEU A 91 -2.35 0.43 -2.65
C LEU A 91 -1.51 0.38 -1.37
N VAL A 92 -0.40 -0.35 -1.38
CA VAL A 92 0.42 -0.59 -0.18
C VAL A 92 1.37 0.56 0.12
N PHE A 93 1.94 1.20 -0.91
CA PHE A 93 3.00 2.21 -0.73
C PHE A 93 2.57 3.62 -1.17
N LEU A 94 1.94 3.75 -2.34
CA LEU A 94 1.71 5.06 -2.93
C LEU A 94 0.53 5.80 -2.30
N ILE A 95 -0.60 5.16 -2.08
CA ILE A 95 -1.79 5.77 -1.45
C ILE A 95 -1.49 6.17 0.01
N PRO A 96 -0.91 5.32 0.87
CA PRO A 96 -0.48 5.74 2.20
C PRO A 96 0.50 6.91 2.16
N GLY A 97 1.43 6.93 1.19
CA GLY A 97 2.34 8.05 0.97
C GLY A 97 1.61 9.36 0.67
N VAL A 98 0.59 9.34 -0.17
CA VAL A 98 -0.27 10.51 -0.43
C VAL A 98 -0.97 10.96 0.86
N CYS A 99 -1.51 10.03 1.65
CA CYS A 99 -2.17 10.37 2.92
C CYS A 99 -1.19 11.03 3.90
N ILE A 100 -0.01 10.46 4.11
CA ILE A 100 1.02 11.03 4.99
C ILE A 100 1.38 12.44 4.52
N GLY A 101 1.68 12.62 3.23
CA GLY A 101 2.04 13.91 2.66
C GLY A 101 0.93 14.96 2.80
N PHE A 102 -0.33 14.55 2.69
CA PHE A 102 -1.48 15.42 2.89
C PHE A 102 -1.57 15.92 4.35
N PHE A 103 -1.51 15.03 5.35
CA PHE A 103 -1.60 15.42 6.76
C PHE A 103 -0.38 16.24 7.22
N MET A 104 0.82 15.93 6.72
CA MET A 104 2.01 16.75 6.96
C MET A 104 1.82 18.17 6.39
N ARG A 105 1.19 18.31 5.23
CA ARG A 105 0.88 19.61 4.64
C ARG A 105 -0.12 20.42 5.47
N GLU A 106 -1.11 19.76 6.08
CA GLU A 106 -2.07 20.34 7.01
C GLU A 106 -1.43 20.77 8.35
N LYS A 107 -0.09 20.68 8.44
CA LYS A 107 0.71 20.96 9.64
C LYS A 107 0.32 20.13 10.87
N ARG A 108 -0.19 18.92 10.64
CA ARG A 108 -0.41 17.97 11.72
C ARG A 108 0.93 17.48 12.28
N PRO A 109 0.99 17.09 13.56
CA PRO A 109 2.16 16.47 14.14
C PRO A 109 2.63 15.27 13.32
N ALA A 110 3.94 15.04 13.26
CA ALA A 110 4.51 13.94 12.48
C ALA A 110 3.91 12.58 12.87
N PHE A 111 3.68 12.38 14.18
CA PHE A 111 3.08 11.15 14.71
C PHE A 111 1.66 10.92 14.17
N GLU A 112 0.80 11.94 14.18
CA GLU A 112 -0.56 11.84 13.63
C GLU A 112 -0.53 11.54 12.13
N SER A 113 0.35 12.21 11.38
CA SER A 113 0.48 12.01 9.93
C SER A 113 0.88 10.58 9.59
N VAL A 114 1.83 10.00 10.33
CA VAL A 114 2.24 8.59 10.16
C VAL A 114 1.14 7.64 10.58
N PHE A 115 0.41 7.94 11.66
CA PHE A 115 -0.71 7.13 12.13
C PHE A 115 -1.83 7.04 11.09
N TYR A 116 -2.23 8.16 10.49
CA TYR A 116 -3.21 8.17 9.40
C TYR A 116 -2.69 7.44 8.14
N GLY A 117 -1.39 7.54 7.85
CA GLY A 117 -0.75 6.77 6.79
C GLY A 117 -0.82 5.27 7.05
N PHE A 118 -0.60 4.84 8.28
CA PHE A 118 -0.73 3.44 8.69
C PHE A 118 -2.19 2.95 8.57
N LEU A 119 -3.17 3.75 9.01
CA LEU A 119 -4.59 3.43 8.81
C LEU A 119 -4.93 3.29 7.32
N ALA A 120 -4.46 4.22 6.49
CA ALA A 120 -4.67 4.16 5.04
C ALA A 120 -4.03 2.89 4.44
N MET A 121 -2.81 2.53 4.85
CA MET A 121 -2.13 1.32 4.41
C MET A 121 -2.93 0.06 4.81
N THR A 122 -3.39 -0.02 6.04
CA THR A 122 -4.18 -1.16 6.52
C THR A 122 -5.47 -1.28 5.71
N PHE A 123 -6.18 -0.17 5.53
CA PHE A 123 -7.42 -0.12 4.76
C PHE A 123 -7.21 -0.54 3.30
N THR A 124 -6.23 0.05 2.62
CA THR A 124 -5.96 -0.27 1.20
C THR A 124 -5.48 -1.71 1.01
N THR A 125 -4.73 -2.26 1.97
CA THR A 125 -4.31 -3.67 1.94
C THR A 125 -5.52 -4.60 2.05
N VAL A 126 -6.46 -4.33 2.96
CA VAL A 126 -7.68 -5.13 3.10
C VAL A 126 -8.54 -5.06 1.84
N VAL A 127 -8.73 -3.86 1.28
CA VAL A 127 -9.45 -3.68 0.01
C VAL A 127 -8.78 -4.47 -1.11
N PHE A 128 -7.46 -4.43 -1.19
CA PHE A 128 -6.69 -5.16 -2.19
C PHE A 128 -6.88 -6.68 -2.07
N MET A 129 -6.84 -7.22 -0.84
CA MET A 129 -7.08 -8.65 -0.59
C MET A 129 -8.50 -9.06 -1.02
N GLN A 130 -9.51 -8.25 -0.74
CA GLN A 130 -10.89 -8.53 -1.17
C GLN A 130 -11.05 -8.48 -2.70
N VAL A 131 -10.43 -7.49 -3.34
CA VAL A 131 -10.43 -7.38 -4.81
C VAL A 131 -9.76 -8.60 -5.45
N LEU A 132 -8.60 -9.01 -4.94
CA LEU A 132 -7.92 -10.21 -5.45
C LEU A 132 -8.75 -11.49 -5.27
N SER A 133 -9.39 -11.66 -4.11
CA SER A 133 -10.26 -12.80 -3.85
C SER A 133 -11.41 -12.89 -4.85
N LEU A 134 -12.06 -11.75 -5.14
CA LEU A 134 -13.15 -11.68 -6.10
C LEU A 134 -12.72 -11.96 -7.55
N PHE A 135 -11.58 -11.39 -7.99
CA PHE A 135 -11.14 -11.52 -9.38
C PHE A 135 -10.48 -12.85 -9.68
N LEU A 136 -9.72 -13.39 -8.75
CA LEU A 136 -8.95 -14.63 -8.96
C LEU A 136 -9.71 -15.87 -8.50
N SER A 137 -10.85 -15.72 -7.80
CA SER A 137 -11.60 -16.83 -7.17
C SER A 137 -10.68 -17.72 -6.30
N ILE A 138 -9.60 -17.13 -5.76
CA ILE A 138 -8.63 -17.81 -4.91
C ILE A 138 -8.96 -17.46 -3.47
N ASP A 139 -9.04 -18.49 -2.63
CA ASP A 139 -9.06 -18.26 -1.19
C ASP A 139 -7.66 -17.84 -0.74
N ILE A 140 -7.47 -16.51 -0.57
CA ILE A 140 -6.18 -15.92 -0.21
C ILE A 140 -5.70 -16.46 1.13
N LEU A 141 -6.64 -16.73 2.04
CA LEU A 141 -6.31 -17.29 3.34
C LEU A 141 -5.67 -18.67 3.20
N ASP A 142 -6.29 -19.56 2.44
CA ASP A 142 -5.76 -20.91 2.22
C ASP A 142 -4.42 -20.87 1.47
N SER A 143 -4.26 -19.95 0.52
CA SER A 143 -2.98 -19.74 -0.19
C SER A 143 -1.87 -19.28 0.75
N ILE A 144 -2.13 -18.31 1.64
CA ILE A 144 -1.16 -17.86 2.64
C ILE A 144 -0.80 -19.00 3.61
N LEU A 145 -1.79 -19.76 4.05
CA LEU A 145 -1.58 -20.90 4.96
C LEU A 145 -0.76 -22.01 4.30
N ALA A 146 -0.96 -22.26 3.00
CA ALA A 146 -0.16 -23.22 2.24
C ALA A 146 1.31 -22.79 2.15
N ILE A 147 1.58 -21.52 1.80
CA ILE A 147 2.93 -20.95 1.74
C ILE A 147 3.60 -20.98 3.12
N LEU A 148 2.85 -20.63 4.18
CA LEU A 148 3.37 -20.66 5.53
C LEU A 148 3.75 -22.09 5.96
N ARG A 149 2.89 -23.07 5.66
CA ARG A 149 3.15 -24.50 5.93
C ARG A 149 4.40 -24.98 5.21
N GLU A 150 4.54 -24.65 3.93
CA GLU A 150 5.70 -25.01 3.14
C GLU A 150 6.97 -24.38 3.68
N SER A 151 6.94 -23.07 3.98
CA SER A 151 8.07 -22.34 4.55
C SER A 151 8.53 -22.90 5.90
N LEU A 152 7.60 -23.27 6.80
CA LEU A 152 7.91 -23.87 8.09
C LEU A 152 8.52 -25.27 7.92
N ASN A 153 8.02 -26.06 6.97
CA ASN A 153 8.58 -27.38 6.69
C ASN A 153 10.00 -27.26 6.11
N LEU A 154 10.25 -26.33 5.19
CA LEU A 154 11.58 -26.09 4.62
C LEU A 154 12.58 -25.65 5.71
N GLN A 155 12.16 -24.73 6.58
CA GLN A 155 13.00 -24.30 7.71
C GLN A 155 13.31 -25.47 8.64
N TYR A 156 12.34 -26.33 8.95
CA TYR A 156 12.58 -27.50 9.77
C TYR A 156 13.55 -28.46 9.11
N GLU A 157 13.42 -28.73 7.81
CA GLU A 157 14.34 -29.59 7.06
C GLU A 157 15.78 -29.08 7.09
N MET A 158 15.97 -27.75 7.08
CA MET A 158 17.30 -27.13 7.17
C MET A 158 17.95 -27.26 8.55
N ILE A 159 17.18 -27.36 9.62
CA ILE A 159 17.68 -27.37 11.02
C ILE A 159 17.52 -28.72 11.72
N LYS A 160 16.93 -29.72 11.07
CA LYS A 160 16.66 -31.03 11.70
C LYS A 160 17.92 -31.80 12.13
N GLU A 161 19.08 -31.49 11.52
CA GLU A 161 20.37 -32.08 11.88
C GLU A 161 20.99 -31.50 13.14
N ILE A 162 20.43 -30.39 13.66
CA ILE A 162 20.93 -29.76 14.88
C ILE A 162 20.36 -30.53 16.08
N PRO A 163 21.21 -31.03 17.01
CA PRO A 163 20.74 -31.75 18.20
C PRO A 163 19.77 -30.90 19.03
N ASN A 164 18.69 -31.52 19.54
CA ASN A 164 17.66 -30.90 20.39
C ASN A 164 16.68 -29.93 19.69
N VAL A 165 16.64 -29.81 18.37
CA VAL A 165 15.59 -29.04 17.70
C VAL A 165 14.30 -29.86 17.65
N LYS A 166 13.26 -29.38 18.32
CA LYS A 166 11.92 -29.95 18.23
C LYS A 166 11.22 -29.50 16.95
N LYS A 167 10.48 -30.41 16.32
CA LYS A 167 9.61 -30.06 15.19
C LYS A 167 8.59 -29.01 15.65
N PRO A 168 8.50 -27.83 15.00
CA PRO A 168 7.50 -26.85 15.35
C PRO A 168 6.09 -27.44 15.13
N ASN A 169 5.17 -27.15 16.04
CA ASN A 169 3.78 -27.55 15.87
C ASN A 169 3.12 -26.65 14.80
N VAL A 170 3.34 -27.03 13.55
CA VAL A 170 2.88 -26.26 12.37
C VAL A 170 1.37 -26.05 12.42
N GLU A 171 0.61 -27.04 12.92
CA GLU A 171 -0.86 -26.95 12.99
C GLU A 171 -1.34 -25.96 14.04
N GLU A 172 -0.63 -25.83 15.15
CA GLU A 172 -0.94 -24.86 16.20
C GLU A 172 -0.66 -23.42 15.70
N ILE A 173 0.44 -23.22 14.98
CA ILE A 173 0.76 -21.93 14.35
C ILE A 173 -0.32 -21.58 13.32
N LEU A 174 -0.67 -22.51 12.43
CA LEU A 174 -1.70 -22.33 11.41
C LEU A 174 -3.08 -22.06 12.00
N SER A 175 -3.45 -22.74 13.09
CA SER A 175 -4.72 -22.51 13.77
C SER A 175 -4.79 -21.11 14.40
N SER A 176 -3.68 -20.66 14.99
CA SER A 176 -3.56 -19.30 15.53
C SER A 176 -3.71 -18.25 14.41
N VAL A 177 -3.06 -18.44 13.29
CA VAL A 177 -3.19 -17.53 12.13
C VAL A 177 -4.63 -17.52 11.62
N LYS A 178 -5.29 -18.69 11.49
CA LYS A 178 -6.71 -18.77 11.10
C LYS A 178 -7.64 -18.02 12.06
N LEU A 179 -7.33 -18.01 13.34
CA LEU A 179 -8.14 -17.33 14.35
C LEU A 179 -8.00 -15.80 14.27
N PHE A 180 -6.79 -15.30 14.02
CA PHE A 180 -6.52 -13.86 13.96
C PHE A 180 -6.93 -13.21 12.63
N PHE A 181 -6.83 -13.94 11.51
CA PHE A 181 -7.12 -13.39 10.18
C PHE A 181 -8.59 -12.95 10.00
N PRO A 182 -9.60 -13.73 10.39
CA PRO A 182 -11.00 -13.29 10.34
C PRO A 182 -11.26 -12.08 11.23
N SER A 183 -10.60 -11.97 12.38
CA SER A 183 -10.75 -10.83 13.29
C SER A 183 -10.25 -9.54 12.66
N ILE A 184 -9.19 -9.59 11.88
CA ILE A 184 -8.67 -8.44 11.12
C ILE A 184 -9.66 -8.05 10.01
N ILE A 185 -10.21 -9.03 9.29
CA ILE A 185 -11.20 -8.80 8.23
C ILE A 185 -12.51 -8.26 8.81
N ILE A 186 -13.00 -8.85 9.90
CA ILE A 186 -14.22 -8.40 10.59
C ILE A 186 -14.02 -7.00 11.18
N GLY A 187 -12.87 -6.74 11.81
CA GLY A 187 -12.52 -5.42 12.33
C GLY A 187 -12.49 -4.35 11.23
N SER A 188 -11.99 -4.67 10.05
CA SER A 188 -11.96 -3.75 8.92
C SER A 188 -13.33 -3.53 8.28
N THR A 189 -14.17 -4.57 8.18
CA THR A 189 -15.56 -4.44 7.69
C THR A 189 -16.45 -3.66 8.66
N LEU A 190 -16.25 -3.82 9.97
CA LEU A 190 -16.90 -3.00 10.98
C LEU A 190 -16.48 -1.53 10.89
N LEU A 191 -15.19 -1.25 10.70
CA LEU A 191 -14.68 0.11 10.48
C LEU A 191 -15.29 0.75 9.23
N MET A 192 -15.46 0.00 8.14
CA MET A 192 -16.16 0.44 6.92
C MET A 192 -17.63 0.76 7.18
N SER A 193 -18.32 -0.06 7.99
CA SER A 193 -19.73 0.15 8.36
C SER A 193 -19.94 1.36 9.26
N PHE A 194 -18.90 1.78 10.01
CA PHE A 194 -18.96 2.99 10.86
C PHE A 194 -18.66 4.29 10.11
N LEU A 195 -18.02 4.20 8.93
CA LEU A 195 -17.65 5.35 8.10
C LEU A 195 -18.67 5.68 7.01
N ASN A 196 -19.71 4.87 6.86
CA ASN A 196 -20.89 5.10 5.99
C ASN A 196 -22.10 5.57 6.79
#